data_eeb8ac2fe994435ce29d993176af8631
#
_entry.id   eeb8ac2fe994435ce29d993176af8631
#
_cell.length_a   1.000
_cell.length_b   1.000
_cell.length_c   1.000
_cell.angle_alpha   90.00
_cell.angle_beta   90.00
_cell.angle_gamma   90.00
#
_symmetry.space_group_name_H-M   'P 1'
#
loop_
_entity.id
_entity.type
_entity.pdbx_description
1 polymer ?
#
loop_
_entity_poly.entity_id
_entity_poly.type
_entity_poly.pdbx_seq_one_letter_code
_entity_poly.pdbx_strand_id
1 'polypeptide(L)'
;MGTKKIFLVTIFVLALSGLTGAQTSEKDAVRVPIENYINAHATGDPAFARKAFHAEGNMIWIREGKYSSETFDSFIKRAFTGKPAADEEKRKDGRKIEAIDVAGNAAVARIVLDYPNVKFVDYMTLLKIDGEWKIINKSFYAEPKTPPASK
;
A
#
# COMPACT_ATOMS: atom_id res chain seq x y z
N MET A 1 71.27 -12.67 -0.43
CA MET A 1 70.30 -12.64 -1.53
C MET A 1 68.91 -12.90 -0.94
N GLY A 2 68.20 -11.83 -0.62
CA GLY A 2 66.92 -11.90 0.10
C GLY A 2 65.73 -11.75 -0.81
N THR A 3 64.92 -12.78 -0.90
CA THR A 3 63.72 -12.82 -1.73
C THR A 3 62.55 -12.09 -1.00
N LYS A 4 62.18 -10.91 -1.49
CA LYS A 4 61.01 -10.18 -1.01
C LYS A 4 59.72 -10.89 -1.47
N LYS A 5 58.97 -11.44 -0.55
CA LYS A 5 57.60 -11.94 -0.79
C LYS A 5 56.65 -10.72 -0.85
N ILE A 6 56.12 -10.45 -2.04
CA ILE A 6 55.06 -9.48 -2.24
C ILE A 6 53.74 -10.16 -1.87
N PHE A 7 53.09 -9.70 -0.78
CA PHE A 7 51.74 -10.10 -0.41
C PHE A 7 50.75 -9.33 -1.27
N LEU A 8 50.08 -10.04 -2.18
CA LEU A 8 48.99 -9.48 -2.96
C LEU A 8 47.73 -9.44 -2.06
N VAL A 9 47.41 -8.25 -1.55
CA VAL A 9 46.14 -8.02 -0.85
C VAL A 9 45.10 -7.76 -1.93
N THR A 10 44.37 -8.81 -2.29
CA THR A 10 43.19 -8.67 -3.14
C THR A 10 42.05 -8.07 -2.31
N ILE A 11 41.75 -6.79 -2.53
CA ILE A 11 40.62 -6.11 -1.90
C ILE A 11 39.35 -6.65 -2.52
N PHE A 12 38.57 -7.39 -1.72
CA PHE A 12 37.22 -7.85 -2.04
C PHE A 12 36.24 -6.70 -1.72
N VAL A 13 36.09 -5.77 -2.63
CA VAL A 13 35.08 -4.70 -2.56
C VAL A 13 34.15 -4.85 -3.76
N LEU A 14 33.20 -5.76 -3.68
CA LEU A 14 32.08 -5.82 -4.64
C LEU A 14 30.98 -6.73 -4.12
N ALA A 15 30.04 -6.21 -3.32
CA ALA A 15 28.72 -6.84 -3.13
C ALA A 15 27.66 -5.97 -2.41
N LEU A 16 27.86 -4.67 -2.12
CA LEU A 16 26.84 -3.90 -1.41
C LEU A 16 25.89 -3.07 -2.33
N SER A 17 26.26 -2.83 -3.56
CA SER A 17 25.47 -1.98 -4.46
C SER A 17 24.26 -2.69 -5.11
N GLY A 18 24.24 -4.01 -5.16
CA GLY A 18 23.14 -4.78 -5.77
C GLY A 18 21.88 -4.89 -4.89
N LEU A 19 22.06 -4.91 -3.56
CA LEU A 19 20.96 -5.10 -2.62
C LEU A 19 20.05 -3.85 -2.50
N THR A 20 20.61 -2.67 -2.53
CA THR A 20 19.84 -1.42 -2.43
C THR A 20 19.00 -1.15 -3.69
N GLY A 21 19.53 -1.42 -4.87
CA GLY A 21 18.79 -1.29 -6.13
C GLY A 21 17.64 -2.27 -6.26
N ALA A 22 17.83 -3.51 -5.85
CA ALA A 22 16.78 -4.53 -5.86
C ALA A 22 15.64 -4.19 -4.87
N GLN A 23 15.97 -3.67 -3.70
CA GLN A 23 14.96 -3.30 -2.70
C GLN A 23 14.17 -2.05 -3.10
N THR A 24 14.78 -1.08 -3.78
CA THR A 24 14.09 0.08 -4.33
C THR A 24 13.12 -0.36 -5.42
N SER A 25 13.54 -1.24 -6.34
CA SER A 25 12.70 -1.81 -7.40
C SER A 25 11.50 -2.60 -6.83
N GLU A 26 11.67 -3.37 -5.76
CA GLU A 26 10.57 -4.10 -5.12
C GLU A 26 9.59 -3.16 -4.40
N LYS A 27 10.06 -2.09 -3.77
CA LYS A 27 9.18 -1.06 -3.19
C LYS A 27 8.32 -0.36 -4.25
N ASP A 28 8.90 -0.09 -5.42
CA ASP A 28 8.17 0.50 -6.54
C ASP A 28 7.13 -0.48 -7.09
N ALA A 29 7.46 -1.78 -7.17
CA ALA A 29 6.50 -2.81 -7.56
C ALA A 29 5.34 -2.97 -6.56
N VAL A 30 5.61 -2.91 -5.24
CA VAL A 30 4.58 -2.89 -4.19
C VAL A 30 3.69 -1.66 -4.27
N ARG A 31 4.22 -0.53 -4.72
CA ARG A 31 3.45 0.71 -4.89
C ARG A 31 2.34 0.58 -5.92
N VAL A 32 2.52 -0.23 -6.97
CA VAL A 32 1.55 -0.39 -8.06
C VAL A 32 0.14 -0.80 -7.59
N PRO A 33 -0.06 -1.89 -6.82
CA PRO A 33 -1.39 -2.21 -6.31
C PRO A 33 -1.93 -1.16 -5.35
N ILE A 34 -1.09 -0.45 -4.59
CA ILE A 34 -1.54 0.62 -3.71
C ILE A 34 -2.04 1.82 -4.50
N GLU A 35 -1.35 2.20 -5.57
CA GLU A 35 -1.80 3.26 -6.49
C GLU A 35 -3.08 2.88 -7.23
N ASN A 36 -3.25 1.61 -7.59
CA ASN A 36 -4.52 1.12 -8.13
C ASN A 36 -5.66 1.28 -7.10
N TYR A 37 -5.43 0.99 -5.82
CA TYR A 37 -6.42 1.25 -4.76
C TYR A 37 -6.75 2.74 -4.64
N ILE A 38 -5.76 3.62 -4.67
CA ILE A 38 -5.95 5.08 -4.66
C ILE A 38 -6.73 5.53 -5.89
N ASN A 39 -6.42 5.01 -7.08
CA ASN A 39 -7.12 5.33 -8.32
C ASN A 39 -8.58 4.83 -8.31
N ALA A 40 -8.85 3.68 -7.68
CA ALA A 40 -10.23 3.23 -7.48
C ALA A 40 -11.04 4.23 -6.65
N HIS A 41 -10.44 4.80 -5.60
CA HIS A 41 -11.08 5.86 -4.81
C HIS A 41 -11.24 7.16 -5.58
N ALA A 42 -10.28 7.52 -6.44
CA ALA A 42 -10.33 8.75 -7.22
C ALA A 42 -11.39 8.71 -8.32
N THR A 43 -11.55 7.56 -8.97
CA THR A 43 -12.41 7.43 -10.16
C THR A 43 -13.74 6.75 -9.86
N GLY A 44 -13.83 6.01 -8.75
CA GLY A 44 -14.93 5.10 -8.46
C GLY A 44 -14.97 3.86 -9.37
N ASP A 45 -13.96 3.65 -10.21
CA ASP A 45 -13.89 2.52 -11.13
C ASP A 45 -13.45 1.24 -10.40
N PRO A 46 -14.31 0.19 -10.35
CA PRO A 46 -13.98 -1.07 -9.71
C PRO A 46 -12.83 -1.83 -10.40
N ALA A 47 -12.51 -1.54 -11.65
CA ALA A 47 -11.42 -2.21 -12.36
C ALA A 47 -10.05 -1.93 -11.71
N PHE A 48 -9.83 -0.71 -11.21
CA PHE A 48 -8.63 -0.40 -10.44
C PHE A 48 -8.56 -1.19 -9.13
N ALA A 49 -9.65 -1.28 -8.39
CA ALA A 49 -9.69 -2.06 -7.15
C ALA A 49 -9.42 -3.56 -7.40
N ARG A 50 -9.97 -4.14 -8.48
CA ARG A 50 -9.71 -5.53 -8.86
C ARG A 50 -8.24 -5.78 -9.24
N LYS A 51 -7.54 -4.80 -9.76
CA LYS A 51 -6.08 -4.88 -10.01
C LYS A 51 -5.29 -4.81 -8.69
N ALA A 52 -5.78 -4.07 -7.72
CA ALA A 52 -5.12 -3.87 -6.42
C ALA A 52 -5.21 -5.09 -5.51
N PHE A 53 -6.42 -5.64 -5.36
CA PHE A 53 -6.75 -6.65 -4.35
C PHE A 53 -6.65 -8.08 -4.89
N HIS A 54 -6.26 -9.01 -4.00
CA HIS A 54 -6.42 -10.43 -4.25
C HIS A 54 -7.88 -10.84 -4.04
N ALA A 55 -8.39 -11.74 -4.88
CA ALA A 55 -9.81 -12.13 -4.88
C ALA A 55 -10.26 -12.76 -3.54
N GLU A 56 -9.38 -13.51 -2.89
CA GLU A 56 -9.64 -14.17 -1.60
C GLU A 56 -9.30 -13.29 -0.38
N GLY A 57 -8.88 -12.05 -0.62
CA GLY A 57 -8.52 -11.13 0.45
C GLY A 57 -9.73 -10.49 1.13
N ASN A 58 -9.46 -9.87 2.26
CA ASN A 58 -10.48 -9.22 3.05
C ASN A 58 -9.99 -7.93 3.72
N MET A 59 -10.93 -7.14 4.20
CA MET A 59 -10.64 -6.06 5.13
C MET A 59 -11.27 -6.33 6.50
N ILE A 60 -10.63 -5.81 7.55
CA ILE A 60 -11.01 -5.99 8.94
C ILE A 60 -10.91 -4.66 9.69
N TRP A 61 -11.82 -4.46 10.65
CA TRP A 61 -11.80 -3.25 11.49
C TRP A 61 -12.59 -3.46 12.78
N ILE A 62 -12.49 -2.50 13.68
CA ILE A 62 -13.36 -2.47 14.87
C ILE A 62 -14.46 -1.42 14.63
N ARG A 63 -15.70 -1.80 14.83
CA ARG A 63 -16.88 -0.92 14.85
C ARG A 63 -17.60 -1.08 16.17
N GLU A 64 -17.76 0.01 16.92
CA GLU A 64 -18.45 0.02 18.22
C GLU A 64 -17.92 -1.07 19.18
N GLY A 65 -16.59 -1.21 19.23
CA GLY A 65 -15.92 -2.21 20.06
C GLY A 65 -15.99 -3.65 19.53
N LYS A 66 -16.61 -3.90 18.38
CA LYS A 66 -16.77 -5.24 17.80
C LYS A 66 -15.91 -5.45 16.58
N TYR A 67 -15.31 -6.64 16.46
CA TYR A 67 -14.62 -7.08 15.26
C TYR A 67 -15.60 -7.13 14.08
N SER A 68 -15.19 -6.59 12.97
CA SER A 68 -15.91 -6.58 11.69
C SER A 68 -14.98 -7.01 10.56
N SER A 69 -15.53 -7.72 9.58
CA SER A 69 -14.80 -8.19 8.40
C SER A 69 -15.69 -8.11 7.17
N GLU A 70 -15.08 -7.83 6.01
CA GLU A 70 -15.75 -7.81 4.71
C GLU A 70 -14.77 -8.33 3.66
N THR A 71 -15.22 -9.18 2.72
CA THR A 71 -14.41 -9.60 1.59
C THR A 71 -14.13 -8.43 0.66
N PHE A 72 -13.01 -8.44 -0.04
CA PHE A 72 -12.72 -7.40 -1.03
C PHE A 72 -13.74 -7.37 -2.17
N ASP A 73 -14.29 -8.52 -2.58
CA ASP A 73 -15.33 -8.54 -3.60
C ASP A 73 -16.59 -7.79 -3.18
N SER A 74 -17.05 -7.98 -1.93
CA SER A 74 -18.18 -7.24 -1.36
C SER A 74 -17.86 -5.74 -1.26
N PHE A 75 -16.69 -5.40 -0.73
CA PHE A 75 -16.22 -4.02 -0.62
C PHE A 75 -16.18 -3.32 -1.98
N ILE A 76 -15.59 -3.97 -3.01
CA ILE A 76 -15.46 -3.41 -4.35
C ILE A 76 -16.84 -3.09 -4.94
N LYS A 77 -17.77 -4.05 -4.86
CA LYS A 77 -19.14 -3.86 -5.37
C LYS A 77 -19.89 -2.72 -4.69
N ARG A 78 -19.66 -2.54 -3.40
CA ARG A 78 -20.33 -1.50 -2.60
C ARG A 78 -19.68 -0.14 -2.75
N ALA A 79 -18.35 -0.06 -2.79
CA ALA A 79 -17.60 1.19 -2.70
C ALA A 79 -17.31 1.85 -4.05
N PHE A 80 -17.20 1.06 -5.13
CA PHE A 80 -16.79 1.54 -6.44
C PHE A 80 -17.89 1.30 -7.49
N THR A 81 -18.71 2.31 -7.71
CA THR A 81 -19.94 2.22 -8.52
C THR A 81 -19.76 2.76 -9.95
N GLY A 82 -18.52 2.95 -10.39
CA GLY A 82 -18.17 3.47 -11.72
C GLY A 82 -18.19 4.99 -11.80
N LYS A 83 -18.35 5.70 -10.67
CA LYS A 83 -18.34 7.16 -10.60
C LYS A 83 -17.51 7.64 -9.42
N PRO A 84 -16.77 8.75 -9.55
CA PRO A 84 -16.05 9.36 -8.44
C PRO A 84 -17.05 9.85 -7.37
N ALA A 85 -16.54 10.07 -6.16
CA ALA A 85 -17.32 10.65 -5.09
C ALA A 85 -17.78 12.09 -5.48
N ALA A 86 -18.96 12.50 -5.03
CA ALA A 86 -19.50 13.84 -5.34
C ALA A 86 -18.59 14.98 -4.84
N ASP A 87 -17.79 14.73 -3.81
CA ASP A 87 -16.82 15.65 -3.21
C ASP A 87 -15.36 15.33 -3.57
N GLU A 88 -15.12 14.66 -4.71
CA GLU A 88 -13.78 14.21 -5.13
C GLU A 88 -12.75 15.34 -5.18
N GLU A 89 -13.13 16.52 -5.64
CA GLU A 89 -12.24 17.68 -5.66
C GLU A 89 -11.68 18.05 -4.29
N LYS A 90 -12.41 17.74 -3.21
CA LYS A 90 -11.97 17.96 -1.83
C LYS A 90 -11.16 16.78 -1.28
N ARG A 91 -11.19 15.61 -1.93
CA ARG A 91 -10.53 14.38 -1.48
C ARG A 91 -9.19 14.14 -2.15
N LYS A 92 -9.00 14.64 -3.38
CA LYS A 92 -7.89 14.26 -4.26
C LYS A 92 -6.51 14.41 -3.62
N ASP A 93 -6.28 15.48 -2.87
CA ASP A 93 -4.99 15.78 -2.23
C ASP A 93 -4.81 15.10 -0.87
N GLY A 94 -5.86 14.45 -0.35
CA GLY A 94 -5.85 13.77 0.94
C GLY A 94 -5.33 12.35 0.92
N ARG A 95 -4.95 11.78 -0.23
CA ARG A 95 -4.50 10.40 -0.39
C ARG A 95 -2.98 10.32 -0.36
N LYS A 96 -2.43 9.60 0.62
CA LYS A 96 -0.97 9.52 0.80
C LYS A 96 -0.53 8.10 1.11
N ILE A 97 0.52 7.65 0.44
CA ILE A 97 1.29 6.46 0.83
C ILE A 97 2.37 6.94 1.79
N GLU A 98 2.25 6.61 3.07
CA GLU A 98 3.18 7.11 4.08
C GLU A 98 4.38 6.19 4.29
N ALA A 99 4.16 4.88 4.22
CA ALA A 99 5.23 3.90 4.41
C ALA A 99 4.98 2.65 3.57
N ILE A 100 6.08 2.05 3.10
CA ILE A 100 6.13 0.71 2.51
C ILE A 100 7.36 0.03 3.09
N ASP A 101 7.18 -1.18 3.62
CA ASP A 101 8.26 -2.07 4.05
C ASP A 101 8.13 -3.41 3.34
N VAL A 102 9.25 -3.94 2.84
CA VAL A 102 9.29 -5.14 1.98
C VAL A 102 10.30 -6.14 2.52
N ALA A 103 9.88 -7.38 2.65
CA ALA A 103 10.70 -8.51 3.03
C ALA A 103 10.44 -9.70 2.10
N GLY A 104 11.29 -9.91 1.09
CA GLY A 104 11.13 -10.98 0.10
C GLY A 104 9.84 -10.84 -0.70
N ASN A 105 8.93 -11.80 -0.56
CA ASN A 105 7.63 -11.83 -1.22
C ASN A 105 6.47 -11.31 -0.36
N ALA A 106 6.76 -10.68 0.78
CA ALA A 106 5.79 -10.06 1.67
C ALA A 106 6.08 -8.57 1.86
N ALA A 107 5.04 -7.76 1.99
CA ALA A 107 5.16 -6.34 2.26
C ALA A 107 4.02 -5.84 3.14
N VAL A 108 4.28 -4.73 3.81
CA VAL A 108 3.25 -3.94 4.50
C VAL A 108 3.30 -2.51 4.03
N ALA A 109 2.13 -1.85 4.03
CA ALA A 109 2.03 -0.45 3.68
C ALA A 109 1.07 0.29 4.62
N ARG A 110 1.38 1.57 4.88
CA ARG A 110 0.52 2.48 5.59
C ARG A 110 0.05 3.59 4.66
N ILE A 111 -1.26 3.72 4.51
CA ILE A 111 -1.90 4.68 3.63
C ILE A 111 -2.84 5.56 4.45
N VAL A 112 -2.88 6.85 4.13
CA VAL A 112 -3.83 7.79 4.70
C VAL A 112 -4.76 8.29 3.61
N LEU A 113 -6.07 8.24 3.88
CA LEU A 113 -7.11 8.86 3.08
C LEU A 113 -7.77 9.94 3.95
N ASP A 114 -7.29 11.16 3.79
CA ASP A 114 -7.72 12.31 4.58
C ASP A 114 -8.85 13.06 3.85
N TYR A 115 -10.09 12.69 4.15
CA TYR A 115 -11.29 13.23 3.52
C TYR A 115 -11.97 14.28 4.40
N PRO A 116 -12.89 15.10 3.86
CA PRO A 116 -13.51 16.20 4.60
C PRO A 116 -14.15 15.82 5.93
N ASN A 117 -14.85 14.68 5.98
CA ASN A 117 -15.62 14.25 7.15
C ASN A 117 -15.00 13.09 7.93
N VAL A 118 -13.97 12.46 7.39
CA VAL A 118 -13.34 11.28 7.99
C VAL A 118 -11.91 11.13 7.48
N LYS A 119 -11.01 10.73 8.37
CA LYS A 119 -9.66 10.32 8.01
C LYS A 119 -9.53 8.83 8.22
N PHE A 120 -9.16 8.11 7.17
CA PHE A 120 -8.81 6.70 7.27
C PHE A 120 -7.29 6.53 7.38
N VAL A 121 -6.88 5.65 8.24
CA VAL A 121 -5.53 5.11 8.31
C VAL A 121 -5.62 3.64 8.00
N ASP A 122 -5.15 3.27 6.82
CA ASP A 122 -5.16 1.90 6.31
C ASP A 122 -3.79 1.25 6.51
N TYR A 123 -3.78 0.06 7.09
CA TYR A 123 -2.63 -0.84 7.14
C TYR A 123 -2.90 -2.01 6.20
N MET A 124 -2.05 -2.17 5.20
CA MET A 124 -2.20 -3.18 4.16
C MET A 124 -1.10 -4.23 4.25
N THR A 125 -1.48 -5.49 4.13
CA THR A 125 -0.56 -6.59 3.91
C THR A 125 -0.62 -6.99 2.44
N LEU A 126 0.55 -7.13 1.81
CA LEU A 126 0.69 -7.51 0.42
C LEU A 126 1.55 -8.75 0.29
N LEU A 127 1.25 -9.58 -0.70
CA LEU A 127 2.09 -10.71 -1.11
C LEU A 127 2.37 -10.63 -2.61
N LYS A 128 3.56 -11.12 -2.99
CA LYS A 128 3.94 -11.34 -4.38
C LYS A 128 3.49 -12.73 -4.79
N ILE A 129 2.45 -12.81 -5.60
CA ILE A 129 1.80 -14.04 -6.05
C ILE A 129 1.98 -14.12 -7.57
N ASP A 130 2.57 -15.20 -8.07
CA ASP A 130 2.84 -15.41 -9.50
C ASP A 130 3.59 -14.22 -10.16
N GLY A 131 4.49 -13.59 -9.40
CA GLY A 131 5.27 -12.44 -9.86
C GLY A 131 4.60 -11.09 -9.70
N GLU A 132 3.32 -11.02 -9.31
CA GLU A 132 2.55 -9.79 -9.11
C GLU A 132 2.28 -9.51 -7.63
N TRP A 133 2.43 -8.26 -7.21
CA TRP A 133 2.04 -7.82 -5.88
C TRP A 133 0.53 -7.60 -5.80
N LYS A 134 -0.10 -8.16 -4.76
CA LYS A 134 -1.54 -7.99 -4.46
C LYS A 134 -1.75 -7.67 -2.99
N ILE A 135 -2.71 -6.80 -2.71
CA ILE A 135 -3.20 -6.55 -1.35
C ILE A 135 -4.06 -7.73 -0.94
N ILE A 136 -3.64 -8.46 0.10
CA ILE A 136 -4.34 -9.64 0.62
C ILE A 136 -5.17 -9.34 1.87
N ASN A 137 -4.80 -8.30 2.62
CA ASN A 137 -5.56 -7.85 3.79
C ASN A 137 -5.42 -6.34 3.97
N LYS A 138 -6.47 -5.74 4.49
CA LYS A 138 -6.50 -4.36 4.94
C LYS A 138 -7.15 -4.26 6.31
N SER A 139 -6.42 -3.80 7.32
CA SER A 139 -7.03 -3.30 8.56
C SER A 139 -7.01 -1.77 8.55
N PHE A 140 -8.01 -1.15 9.17
CA PHE A 140 -8.08 0.30 9.16
C PHE A 140 -8.74 0.89 10.41
N TYR A 141 -8.37 2.13 10.67
CA TYR A 141 -9.04 3.00 11.63
C TYR A 141 -9.68 4.17 10.88
N ALA A 142 -10.94 4.44 11.18
CA ALA A 142 -11.68 5.59 10.66
C ALA A 142 -11.86 6.62 11.79
N GLU A 143 -11.21 7.76 11.65
CA GLU A 143 -11.29 8.90 12.56
C GLU A 143 -12.33 9.89 12.03
N PRO A 144 -13.51 10.01 12.67
CA PRO A 144 -14.49 11.01 12.29
C PRO A 144 -13.93 12.42 12.51
N LYS A 145 -14.15 13.31 11.55
CA LYS A 145 -13.85 14.74 11.71
C LYS A 145 -15.10 15.47 12.13
N THR A 146 -14.99 16.31 13.16
CA THR A 146 -16.06 17.22 13.52
C THR A 146 -16.29 18.19 12.35
N PRO A 147 -17.51 18.33 11.81
CA PRO A 147 -17.78 19.35 10.81
C PRO A 147 -17.40 20.73 11.37
N PRO A 148 -16.82 21.63 10.56
CA PRO A 148 -16.61 22.99 11.01
C PRO A 148 -17.95 23.56 11.46
N ALA A 149 -17.96 24.20 12.64
CA ALA A 149 -19.16 24.84 13.16
C ALA A 149 -19.74 25.78 12.08
N SER A 150 -20.99 25.59 11.71
CA SER A 150 -21.68 26.51 10.81
C SER A 150 -21.70 27.90 11.45
N LYS A 151 -21.04 28.87 10.78
CA LYS A 151 -21.15 30.27 11.11
C LYS A 151 -22.49 30.83 10.70
#